data_850652f8753796e0188013dde65fcfcb
#
_entry.id   850652f8753796e0188013dde65fcfcb
#
_cell.length_a   1.000
_cell.length_b   1.000
_cell.length_c   1.000
_cell.angle_alpha   90.00
_cell.angle_beta   90.00
_cell.angle_gamma   90.00
#
_symmetry.space_group_name_H-M   'P 1'
#
loop_
_entity.id
_entity.type
_entity.pdbx_description
1 polymer ?
#
loop_
_entity_poly.entity_id
_entity_poly.type
_entity_poly.pdbx_seq_one_letter_code
_entity_poly.pdbx_strand_id
1 'polypeptide(L)'
;MHPVTVTIDNRNLGPVVPEDFAGLSFERGPLVNGNAGVSGNVFSPANTSLVTLFRNLGLGSLRIGGGTVDQLIPAGTGRDGFSGIDDLFAFAAEAGVKVIYSLRMLSPAASPIGDLKAVHGRAVAYIWRRYQQHVASFAIGNEPDWHASHSYPGRPLDLAIYEEVDGVPGSAYPSYLAAWRGIADVVMDAAPGAALSGPDLGAYSRKTYTPDPDSGMSWAERLALDERDRGRVAEVTQHYYVGDSPGETTAEQAISNMLSREWVNGTEIGTQPTATTYTPYPWLYENNLAPVAATGLRYRLTESNDYLVGVRGASDAFGSALWALDHLHWWAAHGAAGVNFHNRRGLPTATIVPRDPADPGQDYVINPKGFGITAFTLGLARQVKPVQIDNPGGINLTAYCLGGAGEDYVTVINKAHGAGAPDAAVTILPPGPGVHGSEVMTLAGGQPGDARGATVTLGGATITGGSPWNGTWTTLPADPRTGITLTVKATTAAIVKIRSDGS
;
A
#
# COMPACT_ATOMS: atom_id res chain seq x y z
N MET A 1 9.40 -15.91 29.17
CA MET A 1 8.16 -15.47 28.50
C MET A 1 7.54 -14.34 29.30
N HIS A 2 7.10 -13.31 28.65
CA HIS A 2 6.49 -12.14 29.30
C HIS A 2 4.98 -12.16 29.05
N PRO A 3 4.15 -11.93 30.06
CA PRO A 3 2.70 -11.92 29.90
C PRO A 3 2.28 -10.67 29.13
N VAL A 4 1.31 -10.86 28.20
CA VAL A 4 0.63 -9.81 27.45
C VAL A 4 -0.84 -10.14 27.39
N THR A 5 -1.71 -9.18 27.72
CA THR A 5 -3.16 -9.33 27.56
C THR A 5 -3.66 -8.44 26.43
N VAL A 6 -4.45 -9.00 25.52
CA VAL A 6 -5.10 -8.29 24.43
C VAL A 6 -6.61 -8.34 24.66
N THR A 7 -7.24 -7.21 24.92
CA THR A 7 -8.68 -7.09 25.13
C THR A 7 -9.34 -6.44 23.90
N ILE A 8 -10.35 -7.09 23.34
CA ILE A 8 -11.09 -6.60 22.17
C ILE A 8 -12.23 -5.69 22.62
N ASP A 9 -12.33 -4.49 22.03
CA ASP A 9 -13.45 -3.57 22.26
C ASP A 9 -14.49 -3.69 21.14
N ASN A 10 -15.71 -4.09 21.50
CA ASN A 10 -16.86 -4.15 20.59
C ASN A 10 -17.75 -2.89 20.63
N ARG A 11 -17.44 -1.91 21.47
CA ARG A 11 -18.31 -0.73 21.68
C ARG A 11 -17.93 0.42 20.74
N ASN A 12 -16.66 0.55 20.46
CA ASN A 12 -16.09 1.65 19.67
C ASN A 12 -15.55 1.10 18.34
N LEU A 13 -16.46 0.65 17.48
CA LEU A 13 -16.06 0.05 16.20
C LEU A 13 -15.46 1.09 15.26
N GLY A 14 -14.36 0.73 14.63
CA GLY A 14 -13.69 1.51 13.61
C GLY A 14 -14.29 1.30 12.21
N PRO A 15 -13.59 1.70 11.15
CA PRO A 15 -14.07 1.56 9.77
C PRO A 15 -14.15 0.09 9.33
N VAL A 16 -14.96 -0.16 8.29
CA VAL A 16 -14.92 -1.43 7.55
C VAL A 16 -13.73 -1.41 6.60
N VAL A 17 -12.91 -2.44 6.66
CA VAL A 17 -11.78 -2.63 5.75
C VAL A 17 -12.30 -3.19 4.43
N PRO A 18 -12.19 -2.47 3.29
CA PRO A 18 -12.74 -2.95 2.02
C PRO A 18 -11.94 -4.12 1.44
N GLU A 19 -12.57 -4.87 0.54
CA GLU A 19 -11.94 -6.02 -0.13
C GLU A 19 -10.73 -5.61 -1.00
N ASP A 20 -10.71 -4.38 -1.51
CA ASP A 20 -9.65 -3.80 -2.32
C ASP A 20 -8.61 -3.01 -1.50
N PHE A 21 -8.55 -3.23 -0.18
CA PHE A 21 -7.65 -2.52 0.71
C PHE A 21 -6.18 -2.77 0.36
N ALA A 22 -5.79 -4.03 0.20
CA ALA A 22 -4.43 -4.39 -0.15
C ALA A 22 -4.25 -4.43 -1.67
N GLY A 23 -3.19 -3.79 -2.15
CA GLY A 23 -2.89 -3.73 -3.57
C GLY A 23 -1.40 -3.60 -3.87
N LEU A 24 -1.09 -3.64 -5.15
CA LEU A 24 0.25 -3.31 -5.66
C LEU A 24 0.16 -2.08 -6.58
N SER A 25 1.26 -1.32 -6.60
CA SER A 25 1.48 -0.20 -7.50
C SER A 25 2.65 -0.52 -8.42
N PHE A 26 2.48 -0.28 -9.70
CA PHE A 26 3.52 -0.49 -10.70
C PHE A 26 3.74 0.77 -11.51
N GLU A 27 4.98 0.93 -11.97
CA GLU A 27 5.32 1.89 -13.02
C GLU A 27 4.52 1.60 -14.30
N ARG A 28 4.33 2.61 -15.11
CA ARG A 28 3.66 2.46 -16.41
C ARG A 28 4.46 1.65 -17.43
N GLY A 29 5.79 1.60 -17.29
CA GLY A 29 6.68 0.89 -18.20
C GLY A 29 6.23 -0.53 -18.58
N PRO A 30 5.75 -1.36 -17.64
CA PRO A 30 5.25 -2.70 -17.92
C PRO A 30 4.07 -2.81 -18.90
N LEU A 31 3.38 -1.71 -19.21
CA LEU A 31 2.30 -1.69 -20.22
C LEU A 31 2.81 -1.45 -21.65
N VAL A 32 4.10 -1.15 -21.81
CA VAL A 32 4.67 -0.82 -23.13
C VAL A 32 5.45 -2.02 -23.62
N ASN A 33 5.07 -2.56 -24.77
CA ASN A 33 5.74 -3.70 -25.40
C ASN A 33 7.25 -3.46 -25.55
N GLY A 34 8.04 -4.49 -25.22
CA GLY A 34 9.49 -4.47 -25.32
C GLY A 34 10.21 -3.67 -24.23
N ASN A 35 9.52 -2.97 -23.36
CA ASN A 35 10.15 -2.13 -22.33
C ASN A 35 10.75 -2.92 -21.16
N ALA A 36 10.56 -4.22 -21.15
CA ALA A 36 11.09 -5.09 -20.12
C ALA A 36 12.05 -6.18 -20.67
N GLY A 37 12.44 -6.07 -21.94
CA GLY A 37 13.21 -7.14 -22.59
C GLY A 37 12.43 -8.43 -22.78
N VAL A 38 11.10 -8.38 -22.66
CA VAL A 38 10.19 -9.52 -22.74
C VAL A 38 9.32 -9.38 -23.97
N SER A 39 9.08 -10.48 -24.65
CA SER A 39 8.05 -10.54 -25.68
C SER A 39 6.68 -10.62 -25.02
N GLY A 40 6.00 -9.49 -24.92
CA GLY A 40 4.66 -9.37 -24.34
C GLY A 40 4.59 -8.46 -23.13
N ASN A 41 3.37 -8.12 -22.73
CA ASN A 41 3.10 -7.30 -21.57
C ASN A 41 3.24 -8.13 -20.27
N VAL A 42 3.80 -7.55 -19.23
CA VAL A 42 3.85 -8.15 -17.90
C VAL A 42 2.44 -8.49 -17.42
N PHE A 43 1.52 -7.54 -17.56
CA PHE A 43 0.11 -7.74 -17.25
C PHE A 43 -0.61 -8.39 -18.45
N SER A 44 -0.57 -9.70 -18.48
CA SER A 44 -1.30 -10.52 -19.45
C SER A 44 -1.97 -11.67 -18.71
N PRO A 45 -3.21 -12.05 -19.06
CA PRO A 45 -3.85 -13.24 -18.49
C PRO A 45 -3.08 -14.53 -18.77
N ALA A 46 -2.23 -14.54 -19.79
CA ALA A 46 -1.32 -15.66 -20.08
C ALA A 46 -0.18 -15.78 -19.06
N ASN A 47 0.11 -14.73 -18.27
CA ASN A 47 1.07 -14.76 -17.18
C ASN A 47 0.45 -15.40 -15.93
N THR A 48 0.20 -16.71 -16.00
CA THR A 48 -0.53 -17.46 -14.97
C THR A 48 0.16 -17.45 -13.60
N SER A 49 1.50 -17.38 -13.59
CA SER A 49 2.27 -17.27 -12.35
C SER A 49 1.95 -15.96 -11.61
N LEU A 50 1.91 -14.84 -12.33
CA LEU A 50 1.57 -13.54 -11.75
C LEU A 50 0.11 -13.48 -11.30
N VAL A 51 -0.83 -14.00 -12.12
CA VAL A 51 -2.25 -14.11 -11.75
C VAL A 51 -2.41 -14.91 -10.46
N THR A 52 -1.74 -16.06 -10.36
CA THR A 52 -1.80 -16.92 -9.18
C THR A 52 -1.27 -16.21 -7.93
N LEU A 53 -0.17 -15.47 -8.07
CA LEU A 53 0.38 -14.70 -6.95
C LEU A 53 -0.58 -13.59 -6.49
N PHE A 54 -1.19 -12.85 -7.41
CA PHE A 54 -2.18 -11.83 -7.04
C PHE A 54 -3.34 -12.42 -6.24
N ARG A 55 -3.85 -13.57 -6.65
CA ARG A 55 -4.90 -14.31 -5.93
C ARG A 55 -4.43 -14.82 -4.56
N ASN A 56 -3.23 -15.41 -4.49
CA ASN A 56 -2.66 -15.93 -3.25
C ASN A 56 -2.38 -14.83 -2.22
N LEU A 57 -2.01 -13.63 -2.68
CA LEU A 57 -1.84 -12.49 -1.80
C LEU A 57 -3.17 -11.83 -1.38
N GLY A 58 -4.29 -12.22 -1.97
CA GLY A 58 -5.60 -11.64 -1.68
C GLY A 58 -5.69 -10.15 -2.09
N LEU A 59 -5.00 -9.78 -3.19
CA LEU A 59 -5.00 -8.41 -3.67
C LEU A 59 -6.32 -8.04 -4.34
N GLY A 60 -6.85 -6.86 -4.02
CA GLY A 60 -8.06 -6.32 -4.66
C GLY A 60 -7.80 -5.06 -5.49
N SER A 61 -6.60 -4.46 -5.41
CA SER A 61 -6.24 -3.21 -6.08
C SER A 61 -4.93 -3.34 -6.86
N LEU A 62 -4.91 -2.76 -8.07
CA LEU A 62 -3.72 -2.62 -8.90
C LEU A 62 -3.62 -1.16 -9.40
N ARG A 63 -2.63 -0.42 -8.92
CA ARG A 63 -2.32 0.91 -9.45
C ARG A 63 -1.29 0.80 -10.57
N ILE A 64 -1.57 1.44 -11.69
CA ILE A 64 -0.62 1.67 -12.78
C ILE A 64 -0.29 3.16 -12.82
N GLY A 65 0.90 3.53 -12.36
CA GLY A 65 1.30 4.92 -12.17
C GLY A 65 2.81 5.08 -12.12
N GLY A 66 3.30 5.61 -11.00
CA GLY A 66 4.73 5.86 -10.75
C GLY A 66 5.30 7.00 -11.60
N GLY A 67 6.57 7.31 -11.38
CA GLY A 67 7.27 8.41 -12.09
C GLY A 67 7.25 8.29 -13.62
N THR A 68 7.14 7.07 -14.15
CA THR A 68 7.09 6.85 -15.61
C THR A 68 5.77 7.27 -16.26
N VAL A 69 4.72 7.55 -15.50
CA VAL A 69 3.46 8.04 -16.07
C VAL A 69 3.67 9.38 -16.80
N ASP A 70 4.50 10.24 -16.26
CA ASP A 70 4.81 11.56 -16.82
C ASP A 70 5.98 11.54 -17.83
N GLN A 71 6.65 10.42 -17.99
CA GLN A 71 7.81 10.23 -18.87
C GLN A 71 7.47 9.49 -20.16
N LEU A 72 6.54 8.54 -20.12
CA LEU A 72 6.22 7.68 -21.27
C LEU A 72 5.05 8.22 -22.10
N ILE A 73 5.04 7.81 -23.36
CA ILE A 73 3.95 8.14 -24.30
C ILE A 73 2.63 7.57 -23.76
N PRO A 74 1.54 8.37 -23.72
CA PRO A 74 0.23 7.85 -23.31
C PRO A 74 -0.29 6.74 -24.24
N ALA A 75 -1.10 5.85 -23.69
CA ALA A 75 -1.75 4.81 -24.46
C ALA A 75 -2.60 5.39 -25.62
N GLY A 76 -2.69 4.65 -26.71
CA GLY A 76 -3.43 5.06 -27.90
C GLY A 76 -2.67 5.97 -28.85
N THR A 77 -1.39 6.26 -28.59
CA THR A 77 -0.57 7.13 -29.44
C THR A 77 0.60 6.42 -30.14
N GLY A 78 0.96 5.21 -29.67
CA GLY A 78 2.04 4.40 -30.25
C GLY A 78 1.54 3.42 -31.30
N ARG A 79 2.47 2.62 -31.87
CA ARG A 79 2.17 1.58 -32.87
C ARG A 79 1.23 0.49 -32.33
N ASP A 80 1.32 0.19 -31.03
CA ASP A 80 0.57 -0.88 -30.38
C ASP A 80 -0.85 -0.45 -29.97
N GLY A 81 -1.21 0.82 -30.20
CA GLY A 81 -2.54 1.37 -29.91
C GLY A 81 -2.94 1.12 -28.44
N PHE A 82 -3.99 0.34 -28.22
CA PHE A 82 -4.52 0.01 -26.91
C PHE A 82 -4.19 -1.41 -26.42
N SER A 83 -3.32 -2.16 -27.11
CA SER A 83 -3.05 -3.57 -26.78
C SER A 83 -2.58 -3.76 -25.35
N GLY A 84 -1.69 -2.90 -24.83
CA GLY A 84 -1.25 -2.97 -23.44
C GLY A 84 -2.35 -2.68 -22.42
N ILE A 85 -3.36 -1.89 -22.80
CA ILE A 85 -4.56 -1.66 -21.98
C ILE A 85 -5.45 -2.91 -21.99
N ASP A 86 -5.68 -3.51 -23.16
CA ASP A 86 -6.51 -4.71 -23.27
C ASP A 86 -5.92 -5.85 -22.42
N ASP A 87 -4.62 -6.07 -22.49
CA ASP A 87 -3.91 -7.08 -21.69
C ASP A 87 -4.00 -6.77 -20.19
N LEU A 88 -3.81 -5.51 -19.78
CA LEU A 88 -3.94 -5.08 -18.39
C LEU A 88 -5.32 -5.41 -17.81
N PHE A 89 -6.38 -5.03 -18.53
CA PHE A 89 -7.74 -5.25 -18.02
C PHE A 89 -8.19 -6.70 -18.11
N ALA A 90 -7.68 -7.47 -19.07
CA ALA A 90 -7.87 -8.91 -19.11
C ALA A 90 -7.14 -9.59 -17.93
N PHE A 91 -5.92 -9.16 -17.61
CA PHE A 91 -5.19 -9.59 -16.41
C PHE A 91 -5.97 -9.23 -15.14
N ALA A 92 -6.45 -7.98 -15.03
CA ALA A 92 -7.19 -7.51 -13.86
C ALA A 92 -8.47 -8.34 -13.61
N ALA A 93 -9.20 -8.67 -14.68
CA ALA A 93 -10.36 -9.56 -14.61
C ALA A 93 -9.98 -10.96 -14.11
N GLU A 94 -8.91 -11.54 -14.65
CA GLU A 94 -8.44 -12.86 -14.24
C GLU A 94 -7.86 -12.87 -12.82
N ALA A 95 -7.12 -11.83 -12.43
CA ALA A 95 -6.56 -11.72 -11.10
C ALA A 95 -7.60 -11.32 -10.02
N GLY A 96 -8.76 -10.80 -10.41
CA GLY A 96 -9.81 -10.36 -9.50
C GLY A 96 -9.55 -8.99 -8.88
N VAL A 97 -8.80 -8.10 -9.57
CA VAL A 97 -8.45 -6.76 -9.05
C VAL A 97 -9.14 -5.64 -9.82
N LYS A 98 -9.28 -4.49 -9.17
CA LYS A 98 -9.65 -3.23 -9.81
C LYS A 98 -8.43 -2.36 -10.05
N VAL A 99 -8.44 -1.60 -11.14
CA VAL A 99 -7.32 -0.80 -11.60
C VAL A 99 -7.51 0.66 -11.25
N ILE A 100 -6.52 1.25 -10.57
CA ILE A 100 -6.29 2.69 -10.49
C ILE A 100 -5.37 3.03 -11.66
N TYR A 101 -5.91 3.73 -12.67
CA TYR A 101 -5.17 4.02 -13.90
C TYR A 101 -4.72 5.47 -13.93
N SER A 102 -3.40 5.71 -13.85
CA SER A 102 -2.85 7.06 -13.83
C SER A 102 -2.70 7.64 -15.24
N LEU A 103 -3.15 8.88 -15.39
CA LEU A 103 -3.04 9.69 -16.57
C LEU A 103 -1.85 10.64 -16.46
N ARG A 104 -1.15 10.86 -17.57
CA ARG A 104 -0.03 11.78 -17.66
C ARG A 104 -0.50 13.21 -17.44
N MET A 105 0.24 13.98 -16.66
CA MET A 105 -0.02 15.37 -16.38
C MET A 105 1.00 16.29 -17.04
N LEU A 106 2.26 15.85 -17.13
CA LEU A 106 3.35 16.61 -17.74
C LEU A 106 3.51 16.29 -19.23
N SER A 107 3.90 17.31 -20.00
CA SER A 107 4.31 17.17 -21.40
C SER A 107 5.72 17.73 -21.57
N PRO A 108 6.79 16.94 -21.21
CA PRO A 108 8.15 17.40 -21.39
C PRO A 108 8.46 17.67 -22.88
N ALA A 109 9.31 18.65 -23.14
CA ALA A 109 9.68 19.06 -24.51
C ALA A 109 10.28 17.91 -25.34
N ALA A 110 11.01 16.98 -24.70
CA ALA A 110 11.57 15.79 -25.35
C ALA A 110 10.53 14.76 -25.78
N SER A 111 9.28 14.89 -25.34
CA SER A 111 8.19 13.98 -25.67
C SER A 111 6.90 14.77 -25.89
N PRO A 112 6.88 15.71 -26.84
CA PRO A 112 5.71 16.54 -27.09
C PRO A 112 4.56 15.66 -27.56
N ILE A 113 3.45 15.77 -26.87
CA ILE A 113 2.22 15.09 -27.25
C ILE A 113 1.26 16.20 -27.60
N GLY A 114 0.96 16.36 -28.86
CA GLY A 114 0.19 17.45 -29.43
C GLY A 114 -0.95 17.94 -28.50
N ASP A 115 -2.10 17.30 -28.52
CA ASP A 115 -3.19 17.61 -27.60
C ASP A 115 -3.32 16.51 -26.54
N LEU A 116 -2.68 16.71 -25.38
CA LEU A 116 -2.71 15.75 -24.26
C LEU A 116 -4.15 15.45 -23.79
N LYS A 117 -5.02 16.46 -23.78
CA LYS A 117 -6.43 16.30 -23.39
C LYS A 117 -7.18 15.39 -24.36
N ALA A 118 -7.00 15.59 -25.66
CA ALA A 118 -7.63 14.71 -26.68
C ALA A 118 -7.10 13.29 -26.61
N VAL A 119 -5.81 13.09 -26.32
CA VAL A 119 -5.21 11.77 -26.12
C VAL A 119 -5.85 11.07 -24.92
N HIS A 120 -5.96 11.76 -23.79
CA HIS A 120 -6.61 11.21 -22.58
C HIS A 120 -8.08 10.93 -22.82
N GLY A 121 -8.82 11.82 -23.47
CA GLY A 121 -10.23 11.60 -23.78
C GLY A 121 -10.45 10.31 -24.57
N ARG A 122 -9.61 10.03 -25.58
CA ARG A 122 -9.68 8.79 -26.36
C ARG A 122 -9.35 7.54 -25.50
N ALA A 123 -8.29 7.60 -24.72
CA ALA A 123 -7.86 6.47 -23.87
C ALA A 123 -8.91 6.16 -22.80
N VAL A 124 -9.39 7.18 -22.08
CA VAL A 124 -10.42 7.05 -21.05
C VAL A 124 -11.72 6.52 -21.61
N ALA A 125 -12.20 7.07 -22.75
CA ALA A 125 -13.41 6.56 -23.42
C ALA A 125 -13.25 5.10 -23.87
N TYR A 126 -12.06 4.71 -24.31
CA TYR A 126 -11.77 3.32 -24.70
C TYR A 126 -11.85 2.38 -23.49
N ILE A 127 -11.16 2.74 -22.40
CA ILE A 127 -11.13 1.97 -21.15
C ILE A 127 -12.54 1.86 -20.59
N TRP A 128 -13.24 2.99 -20.44
CA TRP A 128 -14.56 3.04 -19.82
C TRP A 128 -15.59 2.19 -20.54
N ARG A 129 -15.66 2.30 -21.86
CA ARG A 129 -16.62 1.51 -22.66
C ARG A 129 -16.41 0.00 -22.57
N ARG A 130 -15.19 -0.46 -22.32
CA ARG A 130 -14.87 -1.90 -22.33
C ARG A 130 -14.71 -2.49 -20.94
N TYR A 131 -14.19 -1.72 -19.99
CA TYR A 131 -13.62 -2.24 -18.76
C TYR A 131 -14.07 -1.50 -17.51
N GLN A 132 -15.14 -0.69 -17.55
CA GLN A 132 -15.59 0.13 -16.43
C GLN A 132 -15.76 -0.66 -15.12
N GLN A 133 -16.17 -1.92 -15.18
CA GLN A 133 -16.33 -2.79 -14.01
C GLN A 133 -15.01 -3.11 -13.31
N HIS A 134 -13.88 -2.98 -14.01
CA HIS A 134 -12.53 -3.22 -13.49
C HIS A 134 -11.75 -1.93 -13.20
N VAL A 135 -12.35 -0.75 -13.42
CA VAL A 135 -11.76 0.54 -13.08
C VAL A 135 -12.16 0.92 -11.65
N ALA A 136 -11.17 1.14 -10.78
CA ALA A 136 -11.38 1.73 -9.46
C ALA A 136 -11.51 3.25 -9.57
N SER A 137 -10.52 3.87 -10.21
CA SER A 137 -10.48 5.32 -10.48
C SER A 137 -9.49 5.64 -11.60
N PHE A 138 -9.60 6.87 -12.13
CA PHE A 138 -8.53 7.48 -12.89
C PHE A 138 -7.76 8.43 -11.98
N ALA A 139 -6.45 8.21 -11.82
CA ALA A 139 -5.54 9.12 -11.15
C ALA A 139 -4.91 10.09 -12.15
N ILE A 140 -4.51 11.29 -11.72
CA ILE A 140 -3.97 12.32 -12.60
C ILE A 140 -2.60 12.76 -12.11
N GLY A 141 -1.56 12.44 -12.86
CA GLY A 141 -0.16 12.71 -12.55
C GLY A 141 0.45 11.72 -11.55
N ASN A 142 1.67 12.02 -11.10
CA ASN A 142 2.40 11.33 -10.05
C ASN A 142 3.35 12.31 -9.37
N GLU A 143 3.28 12.42 -8.04
CA GLU A 143 4.13 13.27 -7.20
C GLU A 143 4.26 14.72 -7.70
N PRO A 144 3.12 15.41 -7.92
CA PRO A 144 3.12 16.75 -8.51
C PRO A 144 3.80 17.79 -7.63
N ASP A 145 3.82 17.59 -6.33
CA ASP A 145 4.53 18.42 -5.35
C ASP A 145 6.05 18.36 -5.49
N TRP A 146 6.58 17.34 -6.18
CA TRP A 146 8.01 17.20 -6.49
C TRP A 146 8.38 17.59 -7.90
N HIS A 147 7.43 17.89 -8.76
CA HIS A 147 7.71 18.21 -10.16
C HIS A 147 8.68 19.39 -10.34
N ALA A 148 8.62 20.39 -9.47
CA ALA A 148 9.54 21.54 -9.50
C ALA A 148 11.00 21.14 -9.15
N SER A 149 11.19 20.10 -8.34
CA SER A 149 12.50 19.65 -7.88
C SER A 149 13.08 18.47 -8.67
N HIS A 150 12.27 17.83 -9.54
CA HIS A 150 12.69 16.67 -10.32
C HIS A 150 13.09 17.06 -11.75
N SER A 151 14.24 16.54 -12.19
CA SER A 151 14.66 16.63 -13.58
C SER A 151 13.98 15.55 -14.40
N TYR A 152 13.16 15.95 -15.36
CA TYR A 152 12.60 15.05 -16.37
C TYR A 152 13.36 15.20 -17.69
N PRO A 153 13.50 14.13 -18.49
CA PRO A 153 14.17 14.21 -19.78
C PRO A 153 13.62 15.34 -20.64
N GLY A 154 14.50 16.26 -21.06
CA GLY A 154 14.15 17.39 -21.91
C GLY A 154 13.51 18.56 -21.18
N ARG A 155 13.51 18.57 -19.84
CA ARG A 155 12.97 19.64 -19.03
C ARG A 155 13.95 20.11 -17.96
N PRO A 156 14.34 21.39 -17.92
CA PRO A 156 15.10 21.98 -16.83
C PRO A 156 14.30 22.00 -15.51
N LEU A 157 15.00 21.89 -14.37
CA LEU A 157 14.42 21.88 -13.03
C LEU A 157 13.68 23.16 -12.64
N ASP A 158 14.10 24.28 -13.18
CA ASP A 158 13.65 25.64 -12.82
C ASP A 158 12.51 26.18 -13.70
N LEU A 159 12.04 25.40 -14.67
CA LEU A 159 10.90 25.81 -15.47
C LEU A 159 9.57 25.58 -14.79
N ALA A 160 8.67 26.54 -14.98
CA ALA A 160 7.27 26.40 -14.62
C ALA A 160 6.69 25.10 -15.20
N ILE A 161 5.97 24.35 -14.39
CA ILE A 161 5.50 22.99 -14.73
C ILE A 161 4.12 23.05 -15.34
N TYR A 162 3.30 23.94 -14.79
CA TYR A 162 1.95 24.20 -15.23
C TYR A 162 1.88 25.61 -15.81
N GLU A 163 0.84 25.89 -16.57
CA GLU A 163 0.59 27.26 -17.01
C GLU A 163 0.40 28.16 -15.79
N GLU A 164 0.98 29.34 -15.85
CA GLU A 164 0.74 30.39 -14.87
C GLU A 164 -0.75 30.73 -14.83
N VAL A 165 -1.33 30.82 -13.66
CA VAL A 165 -2.74 31.16 -13.47
C VAL A 165 -2.83 32.41 -12.60
N ASP A 166 -3.39 33.48 -13.14
CA ASP A 166 -3.63 34.75 -12.42
C ASP A 166 -2.38 35.34 -11.73
N GLY A 167 -1.20 35.18 -12.35
CA GLY A 167 0.08 35.64 -11.82
C GLY A 167 0.69 34.67 -10.77
N VAL A 168 0.10 33.50 -10.55
CA VAL A 168 0.63 32.49 -9.64
C VAL A 168 1.62 31.59 -10.38
N PRO A 169 2.85 31.37 -9.82
CA PRO A 169 3.86 30.53 -10.46
C PRO A 169 3.35 29.14 -10.81
N GLY A 170 3.76 28.64 -11.98
CA GLY A 170 3.36 27.33 -12.47
C GLY A 170 3.82 26.13 -11.60
N SER A 171 4.65 26.36 -10.58
CA SER A 171 5.06 25.34 -9.58
C SER A 171 4.18 25.35 -8.33
N ALA A 172 3.26 26.31 -8.19
CA ALA A 172 2.41 26.45 -7.02
C ALA A 172 1.12 25.62 -7.13
N TYR A 173 0.50 25.35 -5.99
CA TYR A 173 -0.72 24.55 -5.91
C TYR A 173 -1.87 25.06 -6.82
N PRO A 174 -2.19 26.37 -6.91
CA PRO A 174 -3.29 26.82 -7.77
C PRO A 174 -3.08 26.46 -9.26
N SER A 175 -1.86 26.57 -9.75
CA SER A 175 -1.52 26.20 -11.14
C SER A 175 -1.60 24.67 -11.36
N TYR A 176 -1.15 23.90 -10.37
CA TYR A 176 -1.38 22.44 -10.34
C TYR A 176 -2.88 22.12 -10.41
N LEU A 177 -3.69 22.72 -9.54
CA LEU A 177 -5.12 22.48 -9.47
C LEU A 177 -5.83 22.80 -10.80
N ALA A 178 -5.46 23.89 -11.45
CA ALA A 178 -6.00 24.27 -12.77
C ALA A 178 -5.68 23.20 -13.84
N ALA A 179 -4.44 22.74 -13.89
CA ALA A 179 -4.02 21.67 -14.79
C ALA A 179 -4.73 20.34 -14.49
N TRP A 180 -4.80 19.97 -13.21
CA TRP A 180 -5.51 18.77 -12.76
C TRP A 180 -6.98 18.83 -13.16
N ARG A 181 -7.69 19.93 -12.89
CA ARG A 181 -9.09 20.15 -13.26
C ARG A 181 -9.31 20.03 -14.75
N GLY A 182 -8.39 20.60 -15.55
CA GLY A 182 -8.46 20.52 -17.00
C GLY A 182 -8.40 19.10 -17.56
N ILE A 183 -7.69 18.18 -16.92
CA ILE A 183 -7.67 16.76 -17.27
C ILE A 183 -8.89 16.04 -16.67
N ALA A 184 -9.25 16.37 -15.41
CA ALA A 184 -10.40 15.81 -14.73
C ALA A 184 -11.71 16.02 -15.52
N ASP A 185 -11.90 17.21 -16.09
CA ASP A 185 -13.08 17.52 -16.91
C ASP A 185 -13.11 16.62 -18.17
N VAL A 186 -11.97 16.41 -18.81
CA VAL A 186 -11.86 15.47 -19.95
C VAL A 186 -12.21 14.04 -19.56
N VAL A 187 -11.79 13.59 -18.35
CA VAL A 187 -12.14 12.26 -17.85
C VAL A 187 -13.64 12.14 -17.62
N MET A 188 -14.25 13.13 -16.99
CA MET A 188 -15.69 13.10 -16.69
C MET A 188 -16.55 13.14 -17.96
N ASP A 189 -16.11 13.88 -18.98
CA ASP A 189 -16.78 13.92 -20.29
C ASP A 189 -16.65 12.58 -21.03
N ALA A 190 -15.48 11.96 -20.98
CA ALA A 190 -15.19 10.69 -21.69
C ALA A 190 -15.70 9.44 -20.98
N ALA A 191 -15.87 9.52 -19.65
CA ALA A 191 -16.29 8.42 -18.77
C ALA A 191 -17.29 8.91 -17.70
N PRO A 192 -18.52 9.22 -18.08
CA PRO A 192 -19.54 9.69 -17.13
C PRO A 192 -19.76 8.70 -16.00
N GLY A 193 -19.63 9.17 -14.75
CA GLY A 193 -19.76 8.34 -13.56
C GLY A 193 -18.47 7.64 -13.13
N ALA A 194 -17.35 7.86 -13.80
CA ALA A 194 -16.04 7.41 -13.32
C ALA A 194 -15.62 8.15 -12.05
N ALA A 195 -14.86 7.47 -11.21
CA ALA A 195 -14.24 8.08 -10.04
C ALA A 195 -12.85 8.62 -10.40
N LEU A 196 -12.48 9.73 -9.78
CA LEU A 196 -11.11 10.28 -9.81
C LEU A 196 -10.40 10.01 -8.49
N SER A 197 -9.08 9.94 -8.54
CA SER A 197 -8.19 9.96 -7.39
C SER A 197 -7.01 10.90 -7.63
N GLY A 198 -6.38 11.33 -6.57
CA GLY A 198 -5.24 12.26 -6.60
C GLY A 198 -5.03 12.90 -5.23
N PRO A 199 -3.95 13.68 -5.05
CA PRO A 199 -2.95 14.10 -6.03
C PRO A 199 -1.74 13.16 -6.18
N ASP A 200 -1.70 11.99 -5.51
CA ASP A 200 -0.54 11.09 -5.50
C ASP A 200 0.75 11.80 -5.03
N LEU A 201 0.69 12.44 -3.86
CA LEU A 201 1.80 13.26 -3.33
C LEU A 201 3.01 12.43 -2.93
N GLY A 202 4.21 12.95 -3.25
CA GLY A 202 5.49 12.38 -2.84
C GLY A 202 6.01 12.89 -1.48
N ALA A 203 5.47 13.96 -0.92
CA ALA A 203 5.92 14.55 0.34
C ALA A 203 5.50 13.70 1.55
N TYR A 204 6.22 12.62 1.82
CA TYR A 204 5.95 11.66 2.90
C TYR A 204 6.84 11.84 4.14
N SER A 205 7.84 12.72 4.09
CA SER A 205 8.75 12.95 5.20
C SER A 205 8.84 14.43 5.55
N ARG A 206 9.31 14.72 6.77
CA ARG A 206 9.55 16.12 7.21
C ARG A 206 10.50 16.86 6.30
N LYS A 207 11.45 16.19 5.68
CA LYS A 207 12.42 16.79 4.76
C LYS A 207 11.78 17.16 3.42
N THR A 208 10.85 16.35 2.95
CA THR A 208 10.20 16.52 1.65
C THR A 208 8.86 17.24 1.76
N TYR A 209 8.32 17.37 2.97
CA TYR A 209 7.07 18.06 3.23
C TYR A 209 7.22 19.57 3.01
N THR A 210 6.49 20.06 2.03
CA THR A 210 6.41 21.47 1.72
C THR A 210 4.93 21.86 1.74
N PRO A 211 4.44 22.42 2.85
CA PRO A 211 3.08 22.94 2.89
C PRO A 211 2.94 24.06 1.87
N ASP A 212 1.73 24.23 1.35
CA ASP A 212 1.42 25.37 0.51
C ASP A 212 1.67 26.67 1.30
N PRO A 213 2.51 27.58 0.77
CA PRO A 213 2.96 28.75 1.52
C PRO A 213 1.83 29.74 1.86
N ASP A 214 0.76 29.76 1.05
CA ASP A 214 -0.34 30.71 1.24
C ASP A 214 -1.32 30.25 2.32
N SER A 215 -1.54 28.94 2.43
CA SER A 215 -2.51 28.36 3.37
C SER A 215 -1.89 27.59 4.54
N GLY A 216 -0.63 27.20 4.44
CA GLY A 216 0.03 26.32 5.40
C GLY A 216 -0.47 24.87 5.38
N MET A 217 -1.39 24.52 4.47
CA MET A 217 -2.00 23.19 4.33
C MET A 217 -1.16 22.29 3.44
N SER A 218 -1.31 20.97 3.60
CA SER A 218 -0.81 20.02 2.59
C SER A 218 -1.61 20.13 1.29
N TRP A 219 -0.99 19.77 0.16
CA TRP A 219 -1.72 19.71 -1.11
C TRP A 219 -2.84 18.65 -1.08
N ALA A 220 -2.70 17.61 -0.25
CA ALA A 220 -3.76 16.62 -0.05
C ALA A 220 -5.00 17.24 0.60
N GLU A 221 -4.80 17.99 1.69
CA GLU A 221 -5.88 18.72 2.37
C GLU A 221 -6.53 19.74 1.45
N ARG A 222 -5.72 20.53 0.72
CA ARG A 222 -6.25 21.51 -0.24
C ARG A 222 -7.08 20.86 -1.32
N LEU A 223 -6.61 19.79 -1.96
CA LEU A 223 -7.39 19.07 -2.98
C LEU A 223 -8.70 18.53 -2.41
N ALA A 224 -8.66 18.02 -1.17
CA ALA A 224 -9.87 17.55 -0.51
C ALA A 224 -10.90 18.66 -0.33
N LEU A 225 -10.48 19.83 0.14
CA LEU A 225 -11.35 21.00 0.31
C LEU A 225 -11.88 21.52 -1.02
N ASP A 226 -11.02 21.62 -2.04
CA ASP A 226 -11.37 22.18 -3.36
C ASP A 226 -12.29 21.27 -4.17
N GLU A 227 -12.27 19.95 -3.95
CA GLU A 227 -13.00 18.99 -4.77
C GLU A 227 -14.17 18.27 -4.06
N ARG A 228 -14.27 18.33 -2.72
CA ARG A 228 -15.32 17.63 -1.97
C ARG A 228 -16.75 17.90 -2.47
N ASP A 229 -17.05 19.16 -2.80
CA ASP A 229 -18.40 19.55 -3.21
C ASP A 229 -18.69 19.25 -4.69
N ARG A 230 -17.65 18.85 -5.46
CA ARG A 230 -17.79 18.42 -6.86
C ARG A 230 -18.19 16.96 -7.00
N GLY A 231 -18.01 16.15 -5.95
CA GLY A 231 -18.47 14.75 -5.88
C GLY A 231 -17.80 13.80 -6.88
N ARG A 232 -16.64 14.17 -7.46
CA ARG A 232 -15.93 13.36 -8.47
C ARG A 232 -14.67 12.67 -7.96
N VAL A 233 -14.09 13.14 -6.86
CA VAL A 233 -12.94 12.50 -6.19
C VAL A 233 -13.45 11.45 -5.22
N ALA A 234 -13.09 10.19 -5.45
CA ALA A 234 -13.42 9.09 -4.55
C ALA A 234 -12.39 8.94 -3.43
N GLU A 235 -11.13 9.18 -3.73
CA GLU A 235 -10.03 9.02 -2.78
C GLU A 235 -8.98 10.11 -3.02
N VAL A 236 -8.56 10.76 -1.93
CA VAL A 236 -7.36 11.59 -1.91
C VAL A 236 -6.17 10.67 -1.68
N THR A 237 -5.10 10.86 -2.46
CA THR A 237 -4.01 9.89 -2.54
C THR A 237 -2.67 10.47 -2.12
N GLN A 238 -1.89 9.65 -1.41
CA GLN A 238 -0.61 10.00 -0.84
C GLN A 238 0.36 8.83 -1.01
N HIS A 239 1.65 9.10 -1.15
CA HIS A 239 2.71 8.11 -1.09
C HIS A 239 3.32 8.05 0.30
N TYR A 240 3.90 6.88 0.65
CA TYR A 240 4.57 6.68 1.93
C TYR A 240 5.74 5.70 1.80
N TYR A 241 6.88 6.11 2.35
CA TYR A 241 8.05 5.26 2.54
C TYR A 241 8.62 5.44 3.96
N VAL A 242 9.08 4.33 4.58
CA VAL A 242 9.76 4.39 5.88
C VAL A 242 11.03 5.22 5.79
N GLY A 243 11.74 5.12 4.69
CA GLY A 243 12.94 5.90 4.42
C GLY A 243 13.25 6.07 2.94
N ASP A 244 14.11 7.05 2.62
CA ASP A 244 14.41 7.43 1.24
C ASP A 244 15.42 6.52 0.55
N SER A 245 16.63 6.46 1.08
CA SER A 245 17.77 5.93 0.35
C SER A 245 18.53 4.86 1.12
N PRO A 246 18.97 3.78 0.45
CA PRO A 246 19.77 2.74 1.07
C PRO A 246 21.22 3.19 1.37
N GLY A 247 21.71 4.26 0.75
CA GLY A 247 23.12 4.67 0.85
C GLY A 247 23.57 5.07 2.26
N GLU A 248 22.64 5.39 3.14
CA GLU A 248 22.90 5.84 4.52
C GLU A 248 22.36 4.86 5.57
N THR A 249 21.71 3.76 5.16
CA THR A 249 21.00 2.84 6.06
C THR A 249 21.52 1.42 5.93
N THR A 250 22.02 0.85 7.03
CA THR A 250 22.37 -0.57 7.08
C THR A 250 21.13 -1.45 7.15
N ALA A 251 21.27 -2.74 6.85
CA ALA A 251 20.17 -3.69 6.98
C ALA A 251 19.64 -3.78 8.42
N GLU A 252 20.51 -3.72 9.43
CA GLU A 252 20.15 -3.69 10.85
C GLU A 252 19.33 -2.46 11.18
N GLN A 253 19.77 -1.29 10.72
CA GLN A 253 19.06 -0.03 10.95
C GLN A 253 17.70 -0.03 10.26
N ALA A 254 17.65 -0.52 9.02
CA ALA A 254 16.39 -0.62 8.28
C ALA A 254 15.38 -1.55 8.96
N ILE A 255 15.82 -2.72 9.45
CA ILE A 255 14.99 -3.64 10.22
C ILE A 255 14.51 -2.97 11.51
N SER A 256 15.40 -2.32 12.25
CA SER A 256 15.05 -1.63 13.49
C SER A 256 14.02 -0.52 13.26
N ASN A 257 14.15 0.24 12.16
CA ASN A 257 13.18 1.27 11.78
C ASN A 257 11.81 0.65 11.40
N MET A 258 11.81 -0.38 10.54
CA MET A 258 10.57 -1.07 10.13
C MET A 258 9.84 -1.71 11.31
N LEU A 259 10.57 -2.27 12.27
CA LEU A 259 10.02 -2.94 13.44
C LEU A 259 9.97 -2.02 14.68
N SER A 260 10.02 -0.71 14.50
CA SER A 260 10.01 0.27 15.58
C SER A 260 8.73 0.19 16.44
N ARG A 261 8.87 0.53 17.73
CA ARG A 261 7.74 0.65 18.67
C ARG A 261 6.91 1.91 18.46
N GLU A 262 7.47 2.90 17.79
CA GLU A 262 6.86 4.22 17.63
C GLU A 262 5.54 4.22 16.86
N TRP A 263 5.33 3.19 16.03
CA TRP A 263 4.05 2.99 15.34
C TRP A 263 2.86 2.78 16.28
N VAL A 264 3.13 2.32 17.50
CA VAL A 264 2.07 1.89 18.44
C VAL A 264 1.45 3.08 19.16
N ASN A 265 2.24 4.05 19.57
CA ASN A 265 1.81 5.05 20.56
C ASN A 265 1.84 6.49 20.07
N GLY A 266 2.46 6.81 18.94
CA GLY A 266 2.61 8.19 18.48
C GLY A 266 3.42 9.10 19.43
N THR A 267 3.67 8.66 20.67
CA THR A 267 4.27 9.43 21.74
C THR A 267 5.77 9.21 21.93
N GLU A 268 6.32 8.14 21.38
CA GLU A 268 7.76 7.82 21.47
C GLU A 268 8.59 8.50 20.35
N ILE A 269 8.01 9.43 19.61
CA ILE A 269 8.69 10.24 18.59
C ILE A 269 9.69 11.23 19.22
N GLY A 270 10.34 10.85 20.32
CA GLY A 270 11.37 11.67 20.96
C GLY A 270 12.69 11.71 20.21
N THR A 271 13.00 10.72 19.41
CA THR A 271 14.12 10.73 18.49
C THR A 271 13.61 11.18 17.14
N GLN A 272 13.77 12.46 16.85
CA GLN A 272 13.46 13.01 15.52
C GLN A 272 14.09 12.10 14.47
N PRO A 273 13.32 11.47 13.58
CA PRO A 273 13.91 10.79 12.45
C PRO A 273 14.76 11.84 11.75
N THR A 274 16.03 11.54 11.54
CA THR A 274 16.77 12.28 10.54
C THR A 274 15.97 12.06 9.27
N ALA A 275 15.40 13.11 8.72
CA ALA A 275 14.35 13.07 7.69
C ALA A 275 14.71 12.30 6.41
N THR A 276 15.90 11.71 6.32
CA THR A 276 16.39 10.90 5.21
C THR A 276 16.29 9.40 5.42
N THR A 277 16.16 8.93 6.67
CA THR A 277 16.32 7.50 6.98
C THR A 277 15.09 6.85 7.58
N TYR A 278 14.11 7.64 8.04
CA TYR A 278 12.98 7.12 8.78
C TYR A 278 11.82 8.12 8.89
N THR A 279 10.61 7.70 8.49
CA THR A 279 9.38 8.50 8.59
C THR A 279 8.32 7.74 9.38
N PRO A 280 7.92 8.19 10.58
CA PRO A 280 6.85 7.57 11.36
C PRO A 280 5.47 7.72 10.70
N TYR A 281 4.61 6.70 10.77
CA TYR A 281 3.21 6.76 10.28
C TYR A 281 2.42 7.90 10.92
N PRO A 282 2.44 8.09 12.27
CA PRO A 282 1.67 9.15 12.91
C PRO A 282 1.97 10.52 12.35
N TRP A 283 3.23 10.81 12.03
CA TRP A 283 3.59 12.10 11.49
C TRP A 283 2.90 12.36 10.13
N LEU A 284 2.92 11.39 9.19
CA LEU A 284 2.26 11.54 7.90
C LEU A 284 0.73 11.63 8.07
N TYR A 285 0.18 10.79 8.94
CA TYR A 285 -1.25 10.81 9.22
C TYR A 285 -1.70 12.17 9.76
N GLU A 286 -1.05 12.66 10.81
CA GLU A 286 -1.43 13.92 11.47
C GLU A 286 -1.29 15.15 10.57
N ASN A 287 -0.25 15.18 9.71
CA ASN A 287 0.04 16.35 8.89
C ASN A 287 -0.69 16.35 7.53
N ASN A 288 -1.00 15.17 6.97
CA ASN A 288 -1.56 15.10 5.62
C ASN A 288 -2.95 14.45 5.57
N LEU A 289 -3.17 13.36 6.30
CA LEU A 289 -4.31 12.48 6.01
C LEU A 289 -5.46 12.61 7.00
N ALA A 290 -5.21 12.92 8.26
CA ALA A 290 -6.25 13.26 9.22
C ALA A 290 -7.02 14.53 8.80
N PRO A 291 -6.36 15.61 8.29
CA PRO A 291 -7.06 16.75 7.71
C PRO A 291 -7.94 16.36 6.51
N VAL A 292 -7.48 15.47 5.62
CA VAL A 292 -8.31 14.95 4.52
C VAL A 292 -9.54 14.23 5.05
N ALA A 293 -9.37 13.30 5.99
CA ALA A 293 -10.49 12.57 6.60
C ALA A 293 -11.51 13.50 7.25
N ALA A 294 -11.08 14.60 7.86
CA ALA A 294 -11.93 15.62 8.44
C ALA A 294 -12.83 16.34 7.41
N THR A 295 -12.49 16.34 6.11
CA THR A 295 -13.35 16.87 5.04
C THR A 295 -14.49 15.91 4.66
N GLY A 296 -14.47 14.67 5.14
CA GLY A 296 -15.39 13.60 4.76
C GLY A 296 -14.96 12.79 3.53
N LEU A 297 -13.85 13.12 2.89
CA LEU A 297 -13.29 12.33 1.80
C LEU A 297 -12.43 11.17 2.34
N ARG A 298 -12.43 10.08 1.58
CA ARG A 298 -11.56 8.94 1.85
C ARG A 298 -10.13 9.25 1.40
N TYR A 299 -9.16 8.56 1.99
CA TYR A 299 -7.77 8.62 1.52
C TYR A 299 -7.19 7.22 1.32
N ARG A 300 -6.21 7.10 0.41
CA ARG A 300 -5.49 5.86 0.08
C ARG A 300 -4.00 6.15 -0.05
N LEU A 301 -3.17 5.20 0.39
CA LEU A 301 -1.75 5.18 0.05
C LEU A 301 -1.56 4.44 -1.27
N THR A 302 -1.53 5.18 -2.37
CA THR A 302 -1.48 4.63 -3.73
C THR A 302 -0.09 4.15 -4.13
N GLU A 303 0.94 4.61 -3.40
CA GLU A 303 2.30 4.11 -3.51
C GLU A 303 2.94 4.08 -2.13
N SER A 304 3.34 2.90 -1.68
CA SER A 304 3.91 2.73 -0.34
C SER A 304 4.96 1.63 -0.34
N ASN A 305 5.98 1.80 0.50
CA ASN A 305 6.89 0.71 0.79
C ASN A 305 7.70 0.96 2.07
N ASP A 306 8.59 0.00 2.41
CA ASP A 306 9.60 0.18 3.45
C ASP A 306 10.60 1.28 3.05
N TYR A 307 11.53 1.00 2.16
CA TYR A 307 12.47 1.99 1.62
C TYR A 307 12.26 2.19 0.13
N LEU A 308 12.44 3.42 -0.35
CA LEU A 308 12.14 3.84 -1.73
C LEU A 308 12.75 2.92 -2.80
N VAL A 309 14.02 2.51 -2.62
CA VAL A 309 14.69 1.55 -3.50
C VAL A 309 14.99 0.22 -2.82
N GLY A 310 14.62 0.08 -1.55
CA GLY A 310 14.87 -1.09 -0.72
C GLY A 310 16.29 -1.17 -0.16
N VAL A 311 16.43 -1.82 0.98
CA VAL A 311 17.69 -2.13 1.64
C VAL A 311 17.87 -3.65 1.63
N ARG A 312 18.91 -4.15 0.92
CA ARG A 312 19.17 -5.59 0.87
C ARG A 312 19.44 -6.17 2.25
N GLY A 313 18.86 -7.35 2.53
CA GLY A 313 18.91 -7.99 3.84
C GLY A 313 17.96 -7.40 4.87
N ALA A 314 17.11 -6.44 4.44
CA ALA A 314 16.02 -5.90 5.23
C ALA A 314 14.70 -5.91 4.44
N SER A 315 14.64 -5.23 3.30
CA SER A 315 13.44 -5.15 2.45
C SER A 315 13.08 -6.48 1.79
N ASP A 316 14.07 -7.32 1.51
CA ASP A 316 13.96 -8.69 1.00
C ASP A 316 14.12 -9.77 2.08
N ALA A 317 13.93 -9.40 3.36
CA ALA A 317 14.06 -10.28 4.51
C ALA A 317 12.75 -10.35 5.34
N PHE A 318 12.67 -11.28 6.28
CA PHE A 318 11.46 -11.55 7.06
C PHE A 318 10.91 -10.34 7.82
N GLY A 319 11.80 -9.45 8.30
CA GLY A 319 11.38 -8.19 8.91
C GLY A 319 10.39 -7.39 8.07
N SER A 320 10.53 -7.42 6.73
CA SER A 320 9.61 -6.75 5.82
C SER A 320 8.20 -7.38 5.79
N ALA A 321 8.07 -8.67 6.09
CA ALA A 321 6.76 -9.33 6.22
C ALA A 321 6.02 -8.86 7.46
N LEU A 322 6.70 -8.78 8.61
CA LEU A 322 6.12 -8.28 9.85
C LEU A 322 5.77 -6.80 9.74
N TRP A 323 6.65 -6.01 9.10
CA TRP A 323 6.38 -4.60 8.81
C TRP A 323 5.15 -4.43 7.92
N ALA A 324 5.03 -5.16 6.82
CA ALA A 324 3.88 -5.03 5.91
C ALA A 324 2.56 -5.38 6.59
N LEU A 325 2.56 -6.43 7.44
CA LEU A 325 1.40 -6.81 8.22
C LEU A 325 1.00 -5.72 9.22
N ASP A 326 1.97 -5.16 9.96
CA ASP A 326 1.76 -4.06 10.91
C ASP A 326 1.29 -2.79 10.20
N HIS A 327 1.93 -2.43 9.09
CA HIS A 327 1.61 -1.29 8.24
C HIS A 327 0.15 -1.32 7.75
N LEU A 328 -0.28 -2.45 7.17
CA LEU A 328 -1.65 -2.59 6.68
C LEU A 328 -2.68 -2.46 7.81
N HIS A 329 -2.45 -3.10 8.95
CA HIS A 329 -3.34 -2.98 10.10
C HIS A 329 -3.39 -1.57 10.68
N TRP A 330 -2.23 -0.89 10.75
CA TRP A 330 -2.18 0.46 11.29
C TRP A 330 -3.00 1.43 10.43
N TRP A 331 -2.80 1.41 9.11
CA TRP A 331 -3.55 2.27 8.19
C TRP A 331 -5.04 1.91 8.13
N ALA A 332 -5.38 0.63 8.21
CA ALA A 332 -6.78 0.20 8.32
C ALA A 332 -7.45 0.76 9.59
N ALA A 333 -6.75 0.71 10.73
CA ALA A 333 -7.24 1.26 12.00
C ALA A 333 -7.39 2.79 11.96
N HIS A 334 -6.66 3.48 11.09
CA HIS A 334 -6.74 4.93 10.90
C HIS A 334 -7.63 5.36 9.72
N GLY A 335 -8.40 4.42 9.16
CA GLY A 335 -9.44 4.73 8.17
C GLY A 335 -8.97 4.91 6.74
N ALA A 336 -7.77 4.45 6.39
CA ALA A 336 -7.35 4.40 4.99
C ALA A 336 -8.33 3.56 4.16
N ALA A 337 -8.56 3.96 2.93
CA ALA A 337 -9.33 3.19 1.95
C ALA A 337 -8.52 2.03 1.37
N GLY A 338 -7.19 2.10 1.46
CA GLY A 338 -6.30 1.04 1.03
C GLY A 338 -4.84 1.47 0.97
N VAL A 339 -3.99 0.47 0.70
CA VAL A 339 -2.54 0.62 0.55
C VAL A 339 -2.09 -0.19 -0.67
N ASN A 340 -1.40 0.47 -1.60
CA ASN A 340 -0.78 -0.17 -2.75
C ASN A 340 0.74 -0.17 -2.59
N PHE A 341 1.35 -1.36 -2.43
CA PHE A 341 2.80 -1.48 -2.32
C PHE A 341 3.46 -1.29 -3.68
N HIS A 342 4.42 -0.36 -3.77
CA HIS A 342 5.11 -0.11 -5.03
C HIS A 342 6.01 -1.28 -5.40
N ASN A 343 5.76 -1.84 -6.57
CA ASN A 343 6.44 -3.04 -7.06
C ASN A 343 7.37 -2.71 -8.23
N ARG A 344 8.41 -1.91 -7.95
CA ARG A 344 9.41 -1.58 -8.95
C ARG A 344 10.35 -2.77 -9.15
N ARG A 345 10.37 -3.24 -10.39
CA ARG A 345 11.12 -4.42 -10.80
C ARG A 345 12.63 -4.31 -10.46
N GLY A 346 13.19 -5.42 -9.93
CA GLY A 346 14.61 -5.53 -9.62
C GLY A 346 15.06 -4.88 -8.31
N LEU A 347 14.16 -4.23 -7.60
CA LEU A 347 14.48 -3.66 -6.30
C LEU A 347 14.18 -4.63 -5.15
N PRO A 348 14.99 -4.64 -4.08
CA PRO A 348 14.76 -5.47 -2.90
C PRO A 348 13.39 -5.24 -2.25
N THR A 349 12.87 -4.02 -2.35
CA THR A 349 11.57 -3.64 -1.77
C THR A 349 10.36 -4.18 -2.56
N ALA A 350 10.55 -4.71 -3.78
CA ALA A 350 9.45 -5.26 -4.57
C ALA A 350 8.80 -6.46 -3.86
N THR A 351 7.47 -6.53 -3.86
CA THR A 351 6.72 -7.66 -3.29
C THR A 351 6.79 -8.90 -4.18
N ILE A 352 6.66 -8.70 -5.50
CA ILE A 352 6.72 -9.74 -6.53
C ILE A 352 7.92 -9.47 -7.42
N VAL A 353 8.74 -10.47 -7.61
CA VAL A 353 9.94 -10.38 -8.47
C VAL A 353 9.97 -11.53 -9.48
N PRO A 354 10.54 -11.34 -10.68
CA PRO A 354 10.78 -12.45 -11.58
C PRO A 354 11.72 -13.45 -10.91
N ARG A 355 11.46 -14.75 -11.09
CA ARG A 355 12.33 -15.82 -10.57
C ARG A 355 13.71 -15.74 -11.21
N ASP A 356 13.76 -15.53 -12.52
CA ASP A 356 15.00 -15.27 -13.25
C ASP A 356 15.00 -13.80 -13.69
N PRO A 357 15.90 -12.97 -13.16
CA PRO A 357 16.04 -11.59 -13.61
C PRO A 357 16.39 -11.45 -15.10
N ALA A 358 16.98 -12.49 -15.72
CA ALA A 358 17.32 -12.51 -17.13
C ALA A 358 16.13 -12.88 -18.03
N ASP A 359 15.16 -13.63 -17.48
CA ASP A 359 13.87 -13.94 -18.17
C ASP A 359 12.69 -13.46 -17.34
N PRO A 360 12.44 -12.17 -17.33
CA PRO A 360 11.47 -11.55 -16.43
C PRO A 360 9.99 -11.69 -16.84
N GLY A 361 9.67 -12.52 -17.81
CA GLY A 361 8.34 -12.58 -18.39
C GLY A 361 7.48 -13.78 -18.00
N GLN A 362 8.03 -14.82 -17.39
CA GLN A 362 7.34 -16.10 -17.36
C GLN A 362 7.11 -16.73 -15.98
N ASP A 363 7.95 -16.48 -15.01
CA ASP A 363 7.77 -17.04 -13.67
C ASP A 363 8.10 -15.99 -12.60
N TYR A 364 7.24 -15.91 -11.60
CA TYR A 364 7.35 -14.94 -10.52
C TYR A 364 7.37 -15.61 -9.17
N VAL A 365 8.08 -14.98 -8.23
CA VAL A 365 8.12 -15.36 -6.82
C VAL A 365 7.84 -14.13 -5.96
N ILE A 366 7.45 -14.36 -4.71
CA ILE A 366 7.26 -13.27 -3.75
C ILE A 366 8.47 -13.12 -2.85
N ASN A 367 8.78 -11.88 -2.49
CA ASN A 367 9.64 -11.57 -1.37
C ASN A 367 8.86 -11.74 -0.05
N PRO A 368 9.54 -11.84 1.10
CA PRO A 368 8.92 -12.02 2.42
C PRO A 368 7.73 -11.11 2.71
N LYS A 369 7.75 -9.87 2.25
CA LYS A 369 6.66 -8.90 2.36
C LYS A 369 5.29 -9.45 1.92
N GLY A 370 5.26 -10.24 0.86
CA GLY A 370 4.02 -10.84 0.35
C GLY A 370 3.32 -11.73 1.38
N PHE A 371 4.06 -12.42 2.26
CA PHE A 371 3.45 -13.22 3.32
C PHE A 371 2.74 -12.36 4.37
N GLY A 372 3.29 -11.19 4.69
CA GLY A 372 2.63 -10.22 5.57
C GLY A 372 1.33 -9.67 4.97
N ILE A 373 1.35 -9.40 3.65
CA ILE A 373 0.15 -8.98 2.92
C ILE A 373 -0.90 -10.08 2.96
N THR A 374 -0.55 -11.33 2.64
CA THR A 374 -1.48 -12.47 2.69
C THR A 374 -2.05 -12.67 4.09
N ALA A 375 -1.23 -12.55 5.14
CA ALA A 375 -1.69 -12.67 6.52
C ALA A 375 -2.75 -11.60 6.87
N PHE A 376 -2.59 -10.36 6.41
CA PHE A 376 -3.57 -9.30 6.58
C PHE A 376 -4.88 -9.58 5.82
N THR A 377 -4.77 -10.05 4.57
CA THR A 377 -5.94 -10.22 3.69
C THR A 377 -6.89 -11.34 4.14
N LEU A 378 -6.48 -12.20 5.06
CA LEU A 378 -7.37 -13.17 5.72
C LEU A 378 -8.52 -12.50 6.47
N GLY A 379 -8.35 -11.26 6.93
CA GLY A 379 -9.33 -10.49 7.68
C GLY A 379 -10.09 -9.42 6.89
N LEU A 380 -10.00 -9.37 5.55
CA LEU A 380 -10.68 -8.35 4.73
C LEU A 380 -12.22 -8.43 4.82
N ALA A 381 -12.88 -7.37 4.37
CA ALA A 381 -14.34 -7.17 4.42
C ALA A 381 -14.92 -7.20 5.86
N ARG A 382 -14.10 -6.92 6.86
CA ARG A 382 -14.48 -6.86 8.27
C ARG A 382 -14.22 -5.47 8.86
N GLN A 383 -14.85 -5.22 9.99
CA GLN A 383 -14.75 -3.96 10.70
C GLN A 383 -13.56 -3.97 11.67
N VAL A 384 -12.84 -2.88 11.74
CA VAL A 384 -11.80 -2.68 12.75
C VAL A 384 -12.47 -2.68 14.13
N LYS A 385 -11.98 -3.53 15.02
CA LYS A 385 -12.33 -3.53 16.45
C LYS A 385 -11.09 -3.06 17.23
N PRO A 386 -11.15 -1.94 17.95
CA PRO A 386 -10.04 -1.50 18.76
C PRO A 386 -9.61 -2.56 19.77
N VAL A 387 -8.31 -2.63 20.04
CA VAL A 387 -7.77 -3.52 21.06
C VAL A 387 -7.01 -2.72 22.11
N GLN A 388 -7.12 -3.15 23.36
CA GLN A 388 -6.28 -2.66 24.44
C GLN A 388 -5.21 -3.70 24.74
N ILE A 389 -3.94 -3.27 24.83
CA ILE A 389 -2.80 -4.14 25.08
C ILE A 389 -2.25 -3.81 26.48
N ASP A 390 -2.33 -4.77 27.38
CA ASP A 390 -1.60 -4.74 28.66
C ASP A 390 -0.30 -5.52 28.51
N ASN A 391 0.82 -4.83 28.53
CA ASN A 391 2.17 -5.35 28.24
C ASN A 391 3.18 -4.86 29.28
N PRO A 392 3.09 -5.33 30.52
CA PRO A 392 3.94 -4.87 31.62
C PRO A 392 5.43 -5.18 31.41
N GLY A 393 5.73 -6.20 30.62
CA GLY A 393 7.11 -6.56 30.25
C GLY A 393 7.71 -5.67 29.15
N GLY A 394 6.94 -4.76 28.57
CA GLY A 394 7.42 -3.83 27.55
C GLY A 394 7.96 -4.49 26.28
N ILE A 395 7.43 -5.66 25.89
CA ILE A 395 7.83 -6.32 24.61
C ILE A 395 7.47 -5.40 23.45
N ASN A 396 8.31 -5.37 22.43
CA ASN A 396 7.98 -4.71 21.15
C ASN A 396 6.92 -5.53 20.40
N LEU A 397 5.64 -5.26 20.69
CA LEU A 397 4.51 -6.02 20.20
C LEU A 397 3.37 -5.09 19.82
N THR A 398 2.68 -5.40 18.71
CA THR A 398 1.41 -4.80 18.32
C THR A 398 0.32 -5.86 18.21
N ALA A 399 -0.92 -5.43 18.39
CA ALA A 399 -2.08 -6.28 18.15
C ALA A 399 -3.21 -5.48 17.51
N TYR A 400 -4.00 -6.16 16.67
CA TYR A 400 -5.12 -5.61 15.92
C TYR A 400 -6.25 -6.62 15.85
N CYS A 401 -7.48 -6.14 15.64
CA CYS A 401 -8.63 -7.00 15.42
C CYS A 401 -9.47 -6.51 14.24
N LEU A 402 -9.77 -7.44 13.34
CA LEU A 402 -10.75 -7.26 12.27
C LEU A 402 -11.88 -8.26 12.50
N GLY A 403 -13.10 -7.77 12.73
CA GLY A 403 -14.20 -8.64 13.14
C GLY A 403 -15.53 -8.34 12.47
N GLY A 404 -16.42 -9.32 12.50
CA GLY A 404 -17.78 -9.23 11.97
C GLY A 404 -18.37 -10.60 11.64
N ALA A 405 -19.72 -10.66 11.54
CA ALA A 405 -20.47 -11.87 11.17
C ALA A 405 -20.11 -13.13 12.01
N GLY A 406 -19.84 -12.95 13.32
CA GLY A 406 -19.54 -14.07 14.22
C GLY A 406 -18.08 -14.57 14.17
N GLU A 407 -17.21 -13.89 13.39
CA GLU A 407 -15.78 -14.19 13.34
C GLU A 407 -14.93 -12.95 13.61
N ASP A 408 -13.93 -13.10 14.48
CA ASP A 408 -12.91 -12.09 14.75
C ASP A 408 -11.52 -12.64 14.35
N TYR A 409 -10.72 -11.82 13.67
CA TYR A 409 -9.34 -12.10 13.32
C TYR A 409 -8.43 -11.18 14.15
N VAL A 410 -7.80 -11.75 15.18
CA VAL A 410 -6.87 -11.03 16.04
C VAL A 410 -5.46 -11.30 15.58
N THR A 411 -4.79 -10.27 15.09
CA THR A 411 -3.38 -10.35 14.67
C THR A 411 -2.50 -9.83 15.79
N VAL A 412 -1.58 -10.66 16.28
CA VAL A 412 -0.57 -10.28 17.27
C VAL A 412 0.81 -10.39 16.62
N ILE A 413 1.55 -9.31 16.61
CA ILE A 413 2.87 -9.22 15.94
C ILE A 413 3.93 -8.97 17.01
N ASN A 414 4.76 -9.96 17.31
CA ASN A 414 5.92 -9.79 18.17
C ASN A 414 7.11 -9.31 17.31
N LYS A 415 7.40 -8.01 17.38
CA LYS A 415 8.46 -7.34 16.62
C LYS A 415 9.82 -7.36 17.34
N ALA A 416 9.89 -7.97 18.53
CA ALA A 416 11.17 -8.15 19.21
C ALA A 416 12.11 -9.01 18.36
N HIS A 417 13.33 -8.55 18.12
CA HIS A 417 14.30 -9.21 17.26
C HIS A 417 15.72 -9.10 17.82
N GLY A 418 16.63 -9.91 17.27
CA GLY A 418 18.00 -10.02 17.75
C GLY A 418 18.20 -11.10 18.81
N ALA A 419 19.44 -11.26 19.26
CA ALA A 419 19.81 -12.28 20.25
C ALA A 419 19.10 -12.02 21.59
N GLY A 420 18.45 -13.06 22.13
CA GLY A 420 17.73 -12.98 23.39
C GLY A 420 16.37 -12.27 23.31
N ALA A 421 15.88 -11.97 22.13
CA ALA A 421 14.56 -11.39 21.95
C ALA A 421 13.45 -12.21 22.64
N PRO A 422 12.56 -11.57 23.42
CA PRO A 422 11.62 -12.31 24.27
C PRO A 422 10.40 -12.82 23.51
N ASP A 423 9.99 -14.04 23.85
CA ASP A 423 8.68 -14.58 23.50
C ASP A 423 7.59 -13.93 24.37
N ALA A 424 6.40 -13.73 23.80
CA ALA A 424 5.21 -13.24 24.48
C ALA A 424 4.27 -14.39 24.86
N ALA A 425 3.86 -14.46 26.12
CA ALA A 425 2.73 -15.29 26.57
C ALA A 425 1.45 -14.44 26.46
N VAL A 426 0.71 -14.63 25.38
CA VAL A 426 -0.44 -13.79 25.05
C VAL A 426 -1.73 -14.42 25.53
N THR A 427 -2.56 -13.63 26.21
CA THR A 427 -3.95 -13.95 26.51
C THR A 427 -4.86 -13.00 25.74
N ILE A 428 -5.70 -13.53 24.87
CA ILE A 428 -6.72 -12.74 24.14
C ILE A 428 -8.04 -12.88 24.91
N LEU A 429 -8.57 -11.76 25.33
CA LEU A 429 -9.90 -11.68 25.96
C LEU A 429 -10.91 -11.29 24.89
N PRO A 430 -11.80 -12.22 24.48
CA PRO A 430 -12.84 -11.95 23.52
C PRO A 430 -13.89 -11.00 24.12
N PRO A 431 -14.66 -10.28 23.26
CA PRO A 431 -15.53 -9.18 23.69
C PRO A 431 -16.82 -9.64 24.42
N GLY A 432 -17.03 -10.93 24.59
CA GLY A 432 -18.23 -11.48 25.24
C GLY A 432 -18.19 -13.00 25.43
N PRO A 433 -19.20 -13.54 26.13
CA PRO A 433 -19.39 -14.97 26.22
C PRO A 433 -19.83 -15.56 24.88
N GLY A 434 -19.67 -16.86 24.68
CA GLY A 434 -20.16 -17.55 23.48
C GLY A 434 -19.08 -17.90 22.47
N VAL A 435 -17.78 -17.82 22.86
CA VAL A 435 -16.70 -18.36 22.03
C VAL A 435 -16.82 -19.89 21.99
N HIS A 436 -16.99 -20.42 20.77
CA HIS A 436 -17.13 -21.86 20.55
C HIS A 436 -16.02 -22.48 19.69
N GLY A 437 -15.07 -21.65 19.22
CA GLY A 437 -13.91 -22.15 18.50
C GLY A 437 -12.84 -21.08 18.32
N SER A 438 -11.59 -21.52 18.38
CA SER A 438 -10.46 -20.67 18.00
C SER A 438 -9.37 -21.48 17.29
N GLU A 439 -8.74 -20.82 16.32
CA GLU A 439 -7.68 -21.38 15.49
C GLU A 439 -6.59 -20.32 15.30
N VAL A 440 -5.34 -20.75 15.16
CA VAL A 440 -4.22 -19.85 14.89
C VAL A 440 -3.52 -20.21 13.59
N MET A 441 -3.10 -19.20 12.87
CA MET A 441 -2.16 -19.28 11.77
C MET A 441 -0.93 -18.45 12.10
N THR A 442 0.25 -19.04 11.95
CA THR A 442 1.52 -18.41 12.31
C THR A 442 2.25 -17.92 11.05
N LEU A 443 2.70 -16.68 11.08
CA LEU A 443 3.66 -16.11 10.14
C LEU A 443 5.05 -16.18 10.76
N ALA A 444 5.96 -16.95 10.15
CA ALA A 444 7.29 -17.22 10.70
C ALA A 444 8.37 -17.18 9.61
N GLY A 445 9.56 -16.72 9.99
CA GLY A 445 10.73 -16.53 9.12
C GLY A 445 11.97 -17.34 9.53
N GLY A 446 11.80 -18.64 9.77
CA GLY A 446 12.92 -19.49 10.19
C GLY A 446 13.12 -19.51 11.70
N GLN A 447 14.26 -19.00 12.20
CA GLN A 447 14.57 -19.03 13.63
C GLN A 447 13.93 -17.87 14.40
N PRO A 448 13.41 -18.10 15.62
CA PRO A 448 12.92 -17.01 16.47
C PRO A 448 14.02 -15.97 16.76
N GLY A 449 13.66 -14.69 16.67
CA GLY A 449 14.59 -13.58 16.83
C GLY A 449 15.30 -13.17 15.54
N ASP A 450 15.21 -13.95 14.47
CA ASP A 450 15.87 -13.64 13.19
C ASP A 450 14.93 -12.90 12.22
N ALA A 451 15.07 -11.58 12.18
CA ALA A 451 14.36 -10.73 11.21
C ALA A 451 14.99 -10.74 9.81
N ARG A 452 16.14 -11.39 9.62
CA ARG A 452 16.84 -11.52 8.34
C ARG A 452 16.54 -12.81 7.60
N GLY A 453 15.80 -13.74 8.22
CA GLY A 453 15.45 -15.01 7.61
C GLY A 453 14.82 -14.84 6.22
N ALA A 454 15.33 -15.62 5.25
CA ALA A 454 14.79 -15.61 3.88
C ALA A 454 13.69 -16.66 3.67
N THR A 455 13.63 -17.69 4.53
CA THR A 455 12.60 -18.73 4.46
C THR A 455 11.41 -18.32 5.27
N VAL A 456 10.31 -17.96 4.60
CA VAL A 456 9.08 -17.51 5.25
C VAL A 456 7.96 -18.49 4.98
N THR A 457 7.14 -18.72 6.00
CA THR A 457 5.92 -19.52 5.90
C THR A 457 4.75 -18.80 6.56
N LEU A 458 3.56 -19.02 6.03
CA LEU A 458 2.29 -18.64 6.64
C LEU A 458 1.43 -19.92 6.77
N GLY A 459 1.07 -20.27 8.01
CA GLY A 459 0.39 -21.53 8.27
C GLY A 459 1.21 -22.76 7.87
N GLY A 460 2.54 -22.68 8.01
CA GLY A 460 3.49 -23.74 7.64
C GLY A 460 3.73 -23.92 6.13
N ALA A 461 3.06 -23.14 5.27
CA ALA A 461 3.18 -23.24 3.82
C ALA A 461 3.92 -22.03 3.22
N THR A 462 4.61 -22.27 2.10
CA THR A 462 5.16 -21.22 1.23
C THR A 462 4.12 -20.74 0.23
N ILE A 463 4.27 -19.51 -0.27
CA ILE A 463 3.41 -18.96 -1.33
C ILE A 463 4.18 -18.99 -2.65
N THR A 464 3.57 -19.56 -3.67
CA THR A 464 4.21 -19.71 -5.01
C THR A 464 3.26 -19.25 -6.12
N GLY A 465 3.82 -18.96 -7.29
CA GLY A 465 3.04 -18.66 -8.50
C GLY A 465 2.48 -19.89 -9.22
N GLY A 466 2.84 -21.09 -8.77
CA GLY A 466 2.46 -22.35 -9.45
C GLY A 466 1.17 -23.00 -8.97
N SER A 467 0.67 -22.62 -7.78
CA SER A 467 -0.52 -23.23 -7.18
C SER A 467 -1.19 -22.30 -6.17
N PRO A 468 -2.48 -22.51 -5.87
CA PRO A 468 -3.13 -21.87 -4.74
C PRO A 468 -2.36 -22.13 -3.43
N TRP A 469 -2.24 -21.10 -2.62
CA TRP A 469 -1.63 -21.23 -1.30
C TRP A 469 -2.51 -22.10 -0.38
N ASN A 470 -1.86 -22.95 0.43
CA ASN A 470 -2.51 -23.97 1.25
C ASN A 470 -2.06 -23.98 2.72
N GLY A 471 -1.79 -22.82 3.29
CA GLY A 471 -1.47 -22.69 4.72
C GLY A 471 -2.59 -23.21 5.61
N THR A 472 -2.22 -23.78 6.75
CA THR A 472 -3.14 -24.47 7.65
C THR A 472 -3.39 -23.70 8.94
N TRP A 473 -4.62 -23.80 9.44
CA TRP A 473 -5.02 -23.34 10.75
C TRP A 473 -4.79 -24.44 11.77
N THR A 474 -4.29 -24.08 12.96
CA THR A 474 -4.13 -24.99 14.11
C THR A 474 -5.15 -24.61 15.17
N THR A 475 -5.92 -25.59 15.65
CA THR A 475 -6.91 -25.38 16.72
C THR A 475 -6.22 -24.91 18.01
N LEU A 476 -6.78 -23.88 18.63
CA LEU A 476 -6.40 -23.41 19.96
C LEU A 476 -7.50 -23.78 20.98
N PRO A 477 -7.13 -24.21 22.18
CA PRO A 477 -8.09 -24.34 23.27
C PRO A 477 -8.59 -22.91 23.65
N ALA A 478 -9.91 -22.78 23.75
CA ALA A 478 -10.55 -21.57 24.26
C ALA A 478 -11.21 -21.90 25.59
N ASP A 479 -10.85 -21.18 26.65
CA ASP A 479 -11.56 -21.22 27.93
C ASP A 479 -12.42 -19.95 28.05
N PRO A 480 -13.75 -20.09 28.15
CA PRO A 480 -14.65 -18.93 28.27
C PRO A 480 -14.35 -18.05 29.51
N ARG A 481 -13.63 -18.56 30.50
CA ARG A 481 -13.30 -17.83 31.72
C ARG A 481 -11.94 -17.15 31.69
N THR A 482 -10.97 -17.72 30.99
CA THR A 482 -9.57 -17.26 31.00
C THR A 482 -9.14 -16.69 29.65
N GLY A 483 -9.99 -16.80 28.62
CA GLY A 483 -9.68 -16.36 27.27
C GLY A 483 -8.89 -17.37 26.44
N ILE A 484 -8.30 -16.92 25.36
CA ILE A 484 -7.49 -17.73 24.44
C ILE A 484 -6.02 -17.44 24.72
N THR A 485 -5.26 -18.48 25.09
CA THR A 485 -3.85 -18.34 25.42
C THR A 485 -2.95 -18.98 24.36
N LEU A 486 -1.87 -18.28 23.99
CA LEU A 486 -0.88 -18.75 23.04
C LEU A 486 0.50 -18.13 23.31
N THR A 487 1.55 -18.77 22.80
CA THR A 487 2.88 -18.18 22.76
C THR A 487 3.14 -17.60 21.39
N VAL A 488 3.43 -16.29 21.33
CA VAL A 488 3.91 -15.62 20.12
C VAL A 488 5.42 -15.45 20.25
N LYS A 489 6.15 -16.22 19.45
CA LYS A 489 7.62 -16.23 19.47
C LYS A 489 8.18 -14.86 19.05
N ALA A 490 9.40 -14.56 19.51
CA ALA A 490 10.12 -13.40 19.02
C ALA A 490 10.20 -13.39 17.48
N THR A 491 10.01 -12.24 16.88
CA THR A 491 10.01 -12.06 15.42
C THR A 491 9.06 -13.03 14.71
N THR A 492 7.80 -13.11 15.17
CA THR A 492 6.72 -13.85 14.49
C THR A 492 5.40 -13.10 14.64
N ALA A 493 4.41 -13.47 13.85
CA ALA A 493 3.04 -13.04 14.07
C ALA A 493 2.09 -14.25 14.18
N ALA A 494 1.05 -14.07 14.98
CA ALA A 494 -0.05 -14.99 15.11
C ALA A 494 -1.35 -14.32 14.65
N ILE A 495 -2.04 -14.91 13.72
CA ILE A 495 -3.39 -14.54 13.31
C ILE A 495 -4.34 -15.53 13.98
N VAL A 496 -5.12 -15.08 14.95
CA VAL A 496 -6.06 -15.90 15.72
C VAL A 496 -7.46 -15.64 15.21
N LYS A 497 -8.08 -16.67 14.63
CA LYS A 497 -9.48 -16.64 14.23
C LYS A 497 -10.34 -17.13 15.39
N ILE A 498 -11.27 -16.31 15.82
CA ILE A 498 -12.19 -16.58 16.93
C ILE A 498 -13.61 -16.65 16.36
N ARG A 499 -14.32 -17.73 16.67
CA ARG A 499 -15.73 -17.87 16.33
C ARG A 499 -16.58 -17.70 17.57
N SER A 500 -17.61 -16.88 17.48
CA SER A 500 -18.57 -16.65 18.54
C SER A 500 -19.98 -16.75 18.00
N ASP A 501 -20.94 -17.08 18.88
CA ASP A 501 -22.36 -16.95 18.55
C ASP A 501 -22.61 -15.49 18.16
N GLY A 502 -23.18 -15.26 17.00
CA GLY A 502 -23.43 -13.91 16.50
C GLY A 502 -24.30 -13.13 17.49
N SER A 503 -23.78 -12.00 17.97
CA SER A 503 -24.52 -11.04 18.81
C SER A 503 -25.43 -10.17 17.96
#